data_bef6a205474c34f2f90d5d09029ad136
#
_entry.id   bef6a205474c34f2f90d5d09029ad136
#
_cell.length_a   1.000
_cell.length_b   1.000
_cell.length_c   1.000
_cell.angle_alpha   90.00
_cell.angle_beta   90.00
_cell.angle_gamma   90.00
#
_symmetry.space_group_name_H-M   'P 1'
#
loop_
_entity.id
_entity.type
_entity.pdbx_description
1 polymer ?
#
loop_
_entity_poly.entity_id
_entity_poly.type
_entity_poly.pdbx_seq_one_letter_code
_entity_poly.pdbx_strand_id
1 'polypeptide(L)'
;MLLGAIADDFTGASDLANTLAKGGMATMQFSGIGQETPACEAGVVALKTRSVPATDAVTQSVEAVKWLLDAGCEQIIFKYCSTFDSTPEGNIGPVAEALLDLLGEETAVVCPAFPGAGRRLFMGHLFVGDRLLSETGMRHHPLTPMTDPDIRRWLALQARYPVGNVNLDTVRNGK
;
A
#
# COMPACT_ATOMS: atom_id res chain seq x y z
N MET A 1 10.80 16.35 6.69
CA MET A 1 9.57 15.50 6.55
C MET A 1 9.81 14.21 7.32
N LEU A 2 8.90 13.80 8.21
CA LEU A 2 9.10 12.57 8.98
C LEU A 2 8.61 11.32 8.21
N LEU A 3 7.43 11.44 7.58
CA LEU A 3 6.76 10.34 6.92
C LEU A 3 6.54 10.66 5.45
N GLY A 4 6.99 9.76 4.59
CA GLY A 4 6.73 9.76 3.17
C GLY A 4 5.78 8.63 2.78
N ALA A 5 4.85 8.89 1.88
CA ALA A 5 3.98 7.87 1.33
C ALA A 5 3.88 8.00 -0.18
N ILE A 6 3.84 6.86 -0.86
CA ILE A 6 3.41 6.77 -2.25
C ILE A 6 2.08 6.04 -2.29
N ALA A 7 1.15 6.47 -3.12
CA ALA A 7 -0.13 5.82 -3.30
C ALA A 7 -0.34 5.44 -4.76
N ASP A 8 -0.85 4.23 -5.00
CA ASP A 8 -1.07 3.67 -6.34
C ASP A 8 -2.24 4.32 -7.09
N ASP A 9 -3.08 5.10 -6.37
CA ASP A 9 -4.14 5.92 -6.95
C ASP A 9 -4.40 7.21 -6.14
N PHE A 10 -5.12 8.16 -6.75
CA PHE A 10 -5.44 9.45 -6.14
C PHE A 10 -6.39 9.35 -4.95
N THR A 11 -7.37 8.45 -5.01
CA THR A 11 -8.33 8.26 -3.91
C THR A 11 -7.62 7.74 -2.67
N GLY A 12 -6.76 6.72 -2.82
CA GLY A 12 -5.95 6.19 -1.73
C GLY A 12 -4.97 7.23 -1.16
N ALA A 13 -4.39 8.07 -2.00
CA ALA A 13 -3.55 9.18 -1.56
C ALA A 13 -4.33 10.16 -0.67
N SER A 14 -5.53 10.56 -1.12
CA SER A 14 -6.39 11.49 -0.38
C SER A 14 -6.89 10.88 0.94
N ASP A 15 -7.25 9.60 0.94
CA ASP A 15 -7.66 8.88 2.15
C ASP A 15 -6.53 8.85 3.20
N LEU A 16 -5.31 8.54 2.76
CA LEU A 16 -4.15 8.51 3.65
C LEU A 16 -3.79 9.90 4.15
N ALA A 17 -3.71 10.90 3.25
CA ALA A 17 -3.38 12.28 3.62
C ALA A 17 -4.39 12.85 4.62
N ASN A 18 -5.69 12.62 4.41
CA ASN A 18 -6.75 13.03 5.34
C ASN A 18 -6.65 12.31 6.70
N THR A 19 -6.28 11.02 6.69
CA THR A 19 -6.09 10.24 7.93
C THR A 19 -4.93 10.78 8.74
N LEU A 20 -3.79 11.07 8.11
CA LEU A 20 -2.61 11.64 8.75
C LEU A 20 -2.90 13.05 9.30
N ALA A 21 -3.57 13.89 8.50
CA ALA A 21 -3.95 15.25 8.92
C ALA A 21 -4.92 15.23 10.11
N LYS A 22 -5.91 14.33 10.12
CA LYS A 22 -6.82 14.13 11.27
C LYS A 22 -6.09 13.58 12.50
N GLY A 23 -4.99 12.85 12.29
CA GLY A 23 -4.08 12.40 13.36
C GLY A 23 -3.18 13.50 13.91
N GLY A 24 -3.23 14.70 13.35
CA GLY A 24 -2.50 15.89 13.83
C GLY A 24 -1.20 16.18 13.10
N MET A 25 -0.83 15.42 12.06
CA MET A 25 0.36 15.68 11.26
C MET A 25 0.10 16.78 10.22
N ALA A 26 1.02 17.73 10.10
CA ALA A 26 1.02 18.71 9.00
C ALA A 26 1.30 17.94 7.68
N THR A 27 0.22 17.63 6.95
CA THR A 27 0.26 16.72 5.81
C THR A 27 0.04 17.45 4.49
N MET A 28 0.80 17.07 3.47
CA MET A 28 0.65 17.55 2.09
C MET A 28 0.53 16.40 1.11
N GLN A 29 -0.41 16.52 0.17
CA GLN A 29 -0.56 15.58 -0.95
C GLN A 29 0.01 16.20 -2.22
N PHE A 30 0.80 15.42 -2.94
CA PHE A 30 1.42 15.78 -4.22
C PHE A 30 0.80 14.98 -5.36
N SER A 31 0.55 15.63 -6.49
CA SER A 31 0.15 14.97 -7.73
C SER A 31 1.39 14.64 -8.56
N GLY A 32 2.01 13.47 -8.27
CA GLY A 32 3.32 13.13 -8.79
C GLY A 32 4.46 13.81 -8.03
N ILE A 33 5.68 13.71 -8.54
CA ILE A 33 6.89 14.28 -7.95
C ILE A 33 6.90 15.80 -8.17
N GLY A 34 7.06 16.56 -7.07
CA GLY A 34 7.15 18.02 -7.10
C GLY A 34 8.55 18.52 -7.46
N GLN A 35 8.65 19.80 -7.86
CA GLN A 35 9.94 20.47 -8.08
C GLN A 35 10.57 20.95 -6.76
N GLU A 36 9.75 21.20 -5.76
CA GLU A 36 10.17 21.67 -4.44
C GLU A 36 9.60 20.76 -3.35
N THR A 37 10.33 20.62 -2.26
CA THR A 37 9.87 19.92 -1.06
C THR A 37 9.37 20.93 -0.04
N PRO A 38 8.05 21.12 0.09
CA PRO A 38 7.49 22.06 1.07
C PRO A 38 7.69 21.54 2.50
N ALA A 39 7.68 22.46 3.45
CA ALA A 39 7.77 22.14 4.86
C ALA A 39 6.46 21.48 5.34
N CYS A 40 6.48 20.16 5.49
CA CYS A 40 5.40 19.38 6.08
C CYS A 40 5.98 18.20 6.89
N GLU A 41 5.18 17.63 7.79
CA GLU A 41 5.58 16.46 8.57
C GLU A 41 5.36 15.16 7.81
N ALA A 42 4.30 15.12 6.99
CA ALA A 42 3.99 13.98 6.13
C ALA A 42 3.73 14.40 4.68
N GLY A 43 4.35 13.70 3.74
CA GLY A 43 4.16 13.89 2.30
C GLY A 43 3.54 12.65 1.66
N VAL A 44 2.45 12.82 0.91
CA VAL A 44 1.78 11.71 0.20
C VAL A 44 1.81 11.98 -1.30
N VAL A 45 2.57 11.19 -2.05
CA VAL A 45 2.67 11.27 -3.51
C VAL A 45 1.61 10.39 -4.15
N ALA A 46 0.67 11.00 -4.86
CA ALA A 46 -0.34 10.29 -5.63
C ALA A 46 0.21 9.90 -7.00
N LEU A 47 0.27 8.59 -7.27
CA LEU A 47 0.62 7.99 -8.55
C LEU A 47 -0.64 7.43 -9.23
N LYS A 48 -0.48 6.92 -10.45
CA LYS A 48 -1.51 6.17 -11.19
C LYS A 48 -0.95 4.81 -11.61
N THR A 49 -0.46 4.03 -10.64
CA THR A 49 0.33 2.83 -10.91
C THR A 49 -0.42 1.52 -10.69
N ARG A 50 -1.68 1.56 -10.21
CA ARG A 50 -2.45 0.35 -9.88
C ARG A 50 -2.63 -0.62 -11.05
N SER A 51 -2.80 -0.11 -12.25
CA SER A 51 -3.14 -0.90 -13.45
C SER A 51 -2.18 -0.71 -14.62
N VAL A 52 -1.01 -0.10 -14.41
CA VAL A 52 0.05 -0.04 -15.42
C VAL A 52 0.93 -1.30 -15.37
N PRO A 53 1.78 -1.56 -16.38
CA PRO A 53 2.77 -2.63 -16.30
C PRO A 53 3.62 -2.55 -15.04
N ALA A 54 3.98 -3.69 -14.44
CA ALA A 54 4.71 -3.74 -13.17
C ALA A 54 6.06 -2.99 -13.24
N THR A 55 6.76 -3.04 -14.36
CA THR A 55 8.00 -2.29 -14.59
C THR A 55 7.81 -0.78 -14.47
N ASP A 56 6.71 -0.26 -15.02
CA ASP A 56 6.39 1.16 -14.98
C ASP A 56 5.98 1.58 -13.57
N ALA A 57 5.20 0.72 -12.89
CA ALA A 57 4.80 0.93 -11.50
C ALA A 57 6.04 0.99 -10.58
N VAL A 58 6.96 0.07 -10.73
CA VAL A 58 8.23 0.03 -9.98
C VAL A 58 9.05 1.29 -10.23
N THR A 59 9.25 1.67 -11.51
CA THR A 59 10.04 2.85 -11.86
C THR A 59 9.48 4.11 -11.23
N GLN A 60 8.18 4.38 -11.41
CA GLN A 60 7.52 5.57 -10.85
C GLN A 60 7.53 5.57 -9.32
N SER A 61 7.33 4.39 -8.69
CA SER A 61 7.33 4.27 -7.23
C SER A 61 8.72 4.51 -6.63
N VAL A 62 9.77 3.95 -7.25
CA VAL A 62 11.16 4.15 -6.82
C VAL A 62 11.58 5.62 -6.95
N GLU A 63 11.24 6.27 -8.06
CA GLU A 63 11.51 7.70 -8.26
C GLU A 63 10.82 8.55 -7.21
N ALA A 64 9.53 8.29 -6.93
CA ALA A 64 8.77 9.02 -5.93
C ALA A 64 9.33 8.82 -4.50
N VAL A 65 9.75 7.58 -4.16
CA VAL A 65 10.35 7.31 -2.84
C VAL A 65 11.72 7.97 -2.72
N LYS A 66 12.55 7.97 -3.75
CA LYS A 66 13.83 8.71 -3.73
C LYS A 66 13.61 10.19 -3.46
N TRP A 67 12.66 10.82 -4.13
CA TRP A 67 12.29 12.22 -3.89
C TRP A 67 11.84 12.48 -2.45
N LEU A 68 11.06 11.56 -1.85
CA LEU A 68 10.65 11.65 -0.44
C LEU A 68 11.86 11.49 0.51
N LEU A 69 12.78 10.57 0.22
CA LEU A 69 14.01 10.39 1.01
C LEU A 69 14.92 11.63 0.93
N ASP A 70 15.07 12.23 -0.25
CA ASP A 70 15.80 13.49 -0.44
C ASP A 70 15.15 14.66 0.33
N ALA A 71 13.82 14.58 0.54
CA ALA A 71 13.06 15.47 1.41
C ALA A 71 13.25 15.22 2.92
N GLY A 72 14.05 14.21 3.29
CA GLY A 72 14.36 13.86 4.67
C GLY A 72 13.33 12.96 5.34
N CYS A 73 12.55 12.18 4.59
CA CYS A 73 11.64 11.19 5.18
C CYS A 73 12.42 10.06 5.85
N GLU A 74 12.01 9.72 7.08
CA GLU A 74 12.60 8.64 7.88
C GLU A 74 11.79 7.33 7.76
N GLN A 75 10.50 7.44 7.40
CA GLN A 75 9.61 6.30 7.24
C GLN A 75 8.85 6.39 5.92
N ILE A 76 8.73 5.26 5.23
CA ILE A 76 8.03 5.17 3.94
C ILE A 76 6.81 4.24 4.06
N ILE A 77 5.69 4.68 3.50
CA ILE A 77 4.46 3.89 3.34
C ILE A 77 4.15 3.73 1.85
N PHE A 78 3.93 2.51 1.41
CA PHE A 78 3.28 2.23 0.14
C PHE A 78 1.79 2.00 0.36
N LYS A 79 0.95 2.92 -0.08
CA LYS A 79 -0.51 2.88 0.03
C LYS A 79 -1.14 2.29 -1.23
N TYR A 80 -1.63 1.09 -1.12
CA TYR A 80 -2.44 0.38 -2.11
C TYR A 80 -3.90 0.31 -1.67
N CYS A 81 -4.79 -0.24 -2.50
CA CYS A 81 -6.22 -0.32 -2.20
C CYS A 81 -6.53 -1.16 -0.95
N SER A 82 -7.50 -0.73 -0.15
CA SER A 82 -7.96 -1.49 1.02
C SER A 82 -8.67 -2.80 0.65
N THR A 83 -9.06 -2.98 -0.61
CA THR A 83 -9.54 -4.24 -1.19
C THR A 83 -8.44 -5.03 -1.90
N PHE A 84 -7.19 -4.61 -1.76
CA PHE A 84 -6.00 -5.28 -2.32
C PHE A 84 -6.04 -5.43 -3.85
N ASP A 85 -6.71 -4.51 -4.54
CA ASP A 85 -6.97 -4.53 -5.97
C ASP A 85 -5.69 -4.73 -6.77
N SER A 86 -5.54 -5.91 -7.33
CA SER A 86 -4.39 -6.32 -8.14
C SER A 86 -4.73 -7.59 -8.93
N THR A 87 -3.82 -8.00 -9.81
CA THR A 87 -3.90 -9.28 -10.51
C THR A 87 -2.74 -10.19 -10.07
N PRO A 88 -2.69 -11.47 -10.45
CA PRO A 88 -1.52 -12.32 -10.21
C PRO A 88 -0.21 -11.75 -10.75
N GLU A 89 -0.28 -10.94 -11.82
CA GLU A 89 0.85 -10.20 -12.41
C GLU A 89 0.89 -8.73 -11.92
N GLY A 90 0.20 -8.43 -10.84
CA GLY A 90 -0.04 -7.06 -10.37
C GLY A 90 1.17 -6.41 -9.69
N ASN A 91 0.95 -5.19 -9.24
CA ASN A 91 2.01 -4.25 -8.91
C ASN A 91 2.38 -4.21 -7.44
N ILE A 92 1.56 -4.76 -6.53
CA ILE A 92 1.80 -4.64 -5.09
C ILE A 92 3.09 -5.36 -4.69
N GLY A 93 3.27 -6.61 -5.12
CA GLY A 93 4.47 -7.39 -4.86
C GLY A 93 5.74 -6.76 -5.44
N PRO A 94 5.80 -6.54 -6.76
CA PRO A 94 6.99 -5.96 -7.40
C PRO A 94 7.39 -4.59 -6.86
N VAL A 95 6.43 -3.71 -6.56
CA VAL A 95 6.72 -2.40 -5.96
C VAL A 95 7.24 -2.57 -4.54
N ALA A 96 6.59 -3.39 -3.71
CA ALA A 96 7.05 -3.63 -2.34
C ALA A 96 8.48 -4.17 -2.30
N GLU A 97 8.82 -5.15 -3.16
CA GLU A 97 10.17 -5.71 -3.26
C GLU A 97 11.20 -4.66 -3.70
N ALA A 98 10.88 -3.86 -4.72
CA ALA A 98 11.78 -2.81 -5.18
C ALA A 98 12.03 -1.74 -4.11
N LEU A 99 11.03 -1.45 -3.27
CA LEU A 99 11.19 -0.53 -2.15
C LEU A 99 12.00 -1.14 -1.00
N LEU A 100 11.85 -2.43 -0.71
CA LEU A 100 12.73 -3.14 0.24
C LEU A 100 14.19 -3.07 -0.22
N ASP A 101 14.46 -3.40 -1.50
CA ASP A 101 15.80 -3.30 -2.07
C ASP A 101 16.38 -1.87 -2.00
N LEU A 102 15.55 -0.85 -2.31
CA LEU A 102 15.95 0.56 -2.25
C LEU A 102 16.28 1.02 -0.84
N LEU A 103 15.51 0.59 0.15
CA LEU A 103 15.64 1.00 1.54
C LEU A 103 16.66 0.15 2.33
N GLY A 104 17.15 -0.95 1.76
CA GLY A 104 18.03 -1.91 2.43
C GLY A 104 17.33 -2.67 3.54
N GLU A 105 16.02 -2.89 3.42
CA GLU A 105 15.20 -3.58 4.41
C GLU A 105 14.92 -5.03 4.00
N GLU A 106 14.83 -5.93 4.98
CA GLU A 106 14.59 -7.36 4.74
C GLU A 106 13.11 -7.74 4.82
N THR A 107 12.28 -6.90 5.46
CA THR A 107 10.88 -7.20 5.73
C THR A 107 9.99 -5.97 5.60
N ALA A 108 8.75 -6.18 5.14
CA ALA A 108 7.71 -5.17 5.15
C ALA A 108 6.41 -5.72 5.73
N VAL A 109 5.68 -4.87 6.44
CA VAL A 109 4.33 -5.18 6.93
C VAL A 109 3.33 -4.88 5.83
N VAL A 110 2.52 -5.89 5.46
CA VAL A 110 1.44 -5.76 4.47
C VAL A 110 0.09 -5.86 5.18
N CYS A 111 -0.63 -4.75 5.26
CA CYS A 111 -1.92 -4.69 5.96
C CYS A 111 -2.91 -3.79 5.21
N PRO A 112 -3.82 -4.33 4.40
CA PRO A 112 -4.87 -3.56 3.72
C PRO A 112 -6.05 -3.20 4.62
N ALA A 113 -6.05 -3.59 5.90
CA ALA A 113 -7.17 -3.34 6.79
C ALA A 113 -7.50 -1.85 6.91
N PHE A 114 -8.78 -1.53 6.74
CA PHE A 114 -9.34 -0.19 6.93
C PHE A 114 -10.71 -0.31 7.60
N PRO A 115 -10.75 -0.50 8.94
CA PRO A 115 -11.99 -0.79 9.66
C PRO A 115 -13.08 0.28 9.48
N GLY A 116 -12.69 1.56 9.39
CA GLY A 116 -13.61 2.68 9.15
C GLY A 116 -14.36 2.60 7.82
N ALA A 117 -13.78 1.92 6.83
CA ALA A 117 -14.41 1.64 5.53
C ALA A 117 -14.92 0.19 5.41
N GLY A 118 -15.02 -0.55 6.53
CA GLY A 118 -15.52 -1.91 6.56
C GLY A 118 -14.56 -2.99 6.04
N ARG A 119 -13.26 -2.67 5.87
CA ARG A 119 -12.24 -3.66 5.44
C ARG A 119 -11.52 -4.20 6.65
N ARG A 120 -11.59 -5.50 6.84
CA ARG A 120 -10.99 -6.20 7.98
C ARG A 120 -10.11 -7.34 7.50
N LEU A 121 -8.98 -7.52 8.16
CA LEU A 121 -8.04 -8.62 7.88
C LEU A 121 -8.00 -9.54 9.10
N PHE A 122 -8.28 -10.83 8.90
CA PHE A 122 -8.18 -11.83 9.95
C PHE A 122 -7.61 -13.13 9.40
N MET A 123 -6.55 -13.63 10.04
CA MET A 123 -5.86 -14.87 9.64
C MET A 123 -5.50 -14.91 8.15
N GLY A 124 -5.02 -13.78 7.61
CA GLY A 124 -4.66 -13.61 6.21
C GLY A 124 -5.84 -13.39 5.25
N HIS A 125 -7.08 -13.51 5.72
CA HIS A 125 -8.27 -13.33 4.88
C HIS A 125 -8.84 -11.93 5.01
N LEU A 126 -9.13 -11.32 3.86
CA LEU A 126 -9.69 -9.98 3.76
C LEU A 126 -11.22 -10.05 3.65
N PHE A 127 -11.87 -9.27 4.51
CA PHE A 127 -13.33 -9.11 4.56
C PHE A 127 -13.73 -7.70 4.11
N VAL A 128 -14.88 -7.62 3.44
CA VAL A 128 -15.59 -6.38 3.15
C VAL A 128 -16.96 -6.46 3.82
N GLY A 129 -17.14 -5.66 4.85
CA GLY A 129 -18.28 -5.82 5.76
C GLY A 129 -18.19 -7.14 6.52
N ASP A 130 -19.19 -7.98 6.35
CA ASP A 130 -19.33 -9.31 6.97
C ASP A 130 -19.03 -10.48 6.01
N ARG A 131 -18.56 -10.18 4.78
CA ARG A 131 -18.31 -11.17 3.72
C ARG A 131 -16.84 -11.25 3.35
N LEU A 132 -16.39 -12.41 2.94
CA LEU A 132 -15.07 -12.57 2.33
C LEU A 132 -14.96 -11.71 1.05
N LEU A 133 -13.79 -11.16 0.80
CA LEU A 133 -13.54 -10.32 -0.38
C LEU A 133 -14.03 -10.97 -1.68
N SER A 134 -13.73 -12.26 -1.87
CA SER A 134 -14.12 -13.03 -3.06
C SER A 134 -15.63 -13.33 -3.16
N GLU A 135 -16.40 -13.05 -2.13
CA GLU A 135 -17.87 -13.21 -2.11
C GLU A 135 -18.61 -11.88 -2.34
N THR A 136 -17.86 -10.83 -2.61
CA THR A 136 -18.38 -9.49 -2.90
C THR A 136 -18.31 -9.18 -4.39
N GLY A 137 -18.78 -8.00 -4.80
CA GLY A 137 -18.64 -7.51 -6.17
C GLY A 137 -17.19 -7.42 -6.65
N MET A 138 -16.20 -7.40 -5.74
CA MET A 138 -14.77 -7.39 -6.08
C MET A 138 -14.33 -8.63 -6.86
N ARG A 139 -14.99 -9.77 -6.69
CA ARG A 139 -14.76 -10.97 -7.49
C ARG A 139 -14.89 -10.72 -9.00
N HIS A 140 -15.74 -9.77 -9.38
CA HIS A 140 -16.05 -9.44 -10.76
C HIS A 140 -15.55 -8.05 -11.16
N HIS A 141 -14.57 -7.52 -10.41
CA HIS A 141 -13.98 -6.23 -10.75
C HIS A 141 -13.36 -6.28 -12.15
N PRO A 142 -13.66 -5.31 -13.05
CA PRO A 142 -13.31 -5.41 -14.47
C PRO A 142 -11.80 -5.44 -14.74
N LEU A 143 -10.99 -4.79 -13.90
CA LEU A 143 -9.53 -4.72 -14.08
C LEU A 143 -8.77 -5.65 -13.11
N THR A 144 -9.29 -5.82 -11.90
CA THR A 144 -8.63 -6.52 -10.80
C THR A 144 -9.61 -7.46 -10.11
N PRO A 145 -10.05 -8.57 -10.75
CA PRO A 145 -11.01 -9.50 -10.16
C PRO A 145 -10.36 -10.23 -8.98
N MET A 146 -10.84 -9.94 -7.76
CA MET A 146 -10.33 -10.51 -6.52
C MET A 146 -11.05 -11.83 -6.21
N THR A 147 -10.50 -12.94 -6.71
CA THR A 147 -11.10 -14.26 -6.63
C THR A 147 -10.67 -15.07 -5.40
N ASP A 148 -9.59 -14.68 -4.73
CA ASP A 148 -9.09 -15.28 -3.49
C ASP A 148 -9.09 -14.24 -2.36
N PRO A 149 -9.76 -14.50 -1.21
CA PRO A 149 -9.76 -13.58 -0.09
C PRO A 149 -8.50 -13.70 0.78
N ASP A 150 -7.69 -14.77 0.63
CA ASP A 150 -6.41 -14.90 1.34
C ASP A 150 -5.33 -14.06 0.62
N ILE A 151 -5.09 -12.87 1.15
CA ILE A 151 -4.13 -11.93 0.56
C ILE A 151 -2.68 -12.42 0.61
N ARG A 152 -2.35 -13.42 1.43
CA ARG A 152 -1.02 -14.02 1.45
C ARG A 152 -0.79 -14.83 0.18
N ARG A 153 -1.75 -15.69 -0.18
CA ARG A 153 -1.71 -16.45 -1.44
C ARG A 153 -1.72 -15.51 -2.64
N TRP A 154 -2.59 -14.48 -2.58
CA TRP A 154 -2.69 -13.50 -3.66
C TRP A 154 -1.39 -12.72 -3.86
N LEU A 155 -0.77 -12.24 -2.79
CA LEU A 155 0.51 -11.55 -2.86
C LEU A 155 1.65 -12.48 -3.31
N ALA A 156 1.65 -13.74 -2.88
CA ALA A 156 2.66 -14.72 -3.27
C ALA A 156 2.70 -15.00 -4.78
N LEU A 157 1.62 -14.73 -5.52
CA LEU A 157 1.61 -14.82 -6.99
C LEU A 157 2.41 -13.68 -7.64
N GLN A 158 2.57 -12.55 -6.94
CA GLN A 158 3.25 -11.36 -7.43
C GLN A 158 4.68 -11.23 -6.89
N ALA A 159 4.97 -11.83 -5.74
CA ALA A 159 6.18 -11.64 -4.97
C ALA A 159 7.18 -12.78 -5.21
N ARG A 160 8.47 -12.44 -5.24
CA ARG A 160 9.60 -13.39 -5.20
C ARG A 160 10.00 -13.72 -3.76
N TYR A 161 9.79 -12.77 -2.84
CA TYR A 161 10.06 -12.96 -1.41
C TYR A 161 8.95 -13.79 -0.73
N PRO A 162 9.31 -14.53 0.33
CA PRO A 162 8.32 -15.29 1.09
C PRO A 162 7.27 -14.39 1.72
N VAL A 163 6.01 -14.79 1.62
CA VAL A 163 4.89 -14.09 2.25
C VAL A 163 4.47 -14.86 3.50
N GLY A 164 4.72 -14.28 4.67
CA GLY A 164 4.35 -14.84 5.97
C GLY A 164 3.01 -14.32 6.49
N ASN A 165 2.69 -14.68 7.73
CA ASN A 165 1.52 -14.19 8.44
C ASN A 165 1.85 -13.92 9.91
N VAL A 166 1.57 -12.69 10.34
CA VAL A 166 1.56 -12.34 11.75
C VAL A 166 0.11 -12.37 12.19
N ASN A 167 -0.28 -13.40 12.94
CA ASN A 167 -1.66 -13.58 13.38
C ASN A 167 -2.03 -12.64 14.55
N LEU A 168 -3.34 -12.52 14.82
CA LEU A 168 -3.86 -11.61 15.84
C LEU A 168 -3.28 -11.92 17.25
N ASP A 169 -3.07 -13.19 17.58
CA ASP A 169 -2.55 -13.57 18.90
C ASP A 169 -1.08 -13.17 19.04
N THR A 170 -0.29 -13.31 17.97
CA THR A 170 1.08 -12.80 17.90
C THR A 170 1.12 -11.29 18.12
N VAL A 171 0.26 -10.54 17.42
CA VAL A 171 0.17 -9.07 17.57
C VAL A 171 -0.21 -8.68 19.02
N ARG A 172 -1.22 -9.35 19.59
CA ARG A 172 -1.69 -9.06 20.96
C ARG A 172 -0.65 -9.38 22.03
N ASN A 173 0.16 -10.40 21.80
CA ASN A 173 1.18 -10.83 22.75
C ASN A 173 2.53 -10.12 22.56
N GLY A 174 2.64 -9.24 21.58
CA GLY A 174 3.86 -8.48 21.26
C GLY A 174 5.05 -9.37 20.86
N LYS A 175 4.77 -10.46 20.14
CA LYS A 175 5.78 -11.46 19.74
C LYS A 175 6.05 -11.38 18.25
#